data_4cbd208ded4b5490fcc28de8178212c8
#
_entry.id   4cbd208ded4b5490fcc28de8178212c8
#
_cell.length_a   1.000
_cell.length_b   1.000
_cell.length_c   1.000
_cell.angle_alpha   90.00
_cell.angle_beta   90.00
_cell.angle_gamma   90.00
#
_symmetry.space_group_name_H-M   'P 1'
#
loop_
_entity.id
_entity.type
_entity.pdbx_description
1 polymer ?
#
loop_
_entity_poly.entity_id
_entity_poly.type
_entity_poly.pdbx_seq_one_letter_code
_entity_poly.pdbx_strand_id
1 'polypeptide(L)'
;MRLHLCLIALLVLIPALHGQEAPYFVTYDHHLEEPGNLEVETSTTMGIPRDGQRFYLAPYAEFEYGVTGRWTSELYLEGQSTAGDSAVFTGWRFENRFRPLAREYWINPVLYVEYEGINEASRIQKEVVGNAPDIGEPNSEASQTHAHEIETKLILSSTVRDWNIAENFIVEKNLSHNEGLEFGYALGVSRPLATLASGDKCRFCRENFNVGAELYGGLGSTRGFGLHDTAHYLAPVMVWQVSDNVSLRFSPAIGLTHESNPVLLRFGYSYEFHGFGGRVAKLFGGKP
;
A
#
# COMPACT_ATOMS: atom_id res chain seq x y z
N MET A 1 32.67 48.61 4.22
CA MET A 1 32.58 47.40 5.04
C MET A 1 31.15 47.20 5.55
N ARG A 2 30.12 47.13 4.65
CA ARG A 2 28.70 46.94 4.98
C ARG A 2 27.93 46.18 3.87
N LEU A 3 28.60 45.31 3.10
CA LEU A 3 27.95 44.62 1.97
C LEU A 3 27.99 43.09 2.09
N HIS A 4 28.34 42.52 3.24
CA HIS A 4 28.47 41.06 3.41
C HIS A 4 27.48 40.45 4.41
N LEU A 5 26.49 41.23 4.92
CA LEU A 5 25.52 40.72 5.90
C LEU A 5 24.16 40.39 5.33
N CYS A 6 23.87 40.64 4.03
CA CYS A 6 22.58 40.37 3.43
C CYS A 6 22.49 39.01 2.70
N LEU A 7 23.55 38.20 2.64
CA LEU A 7 23.55 36.93 1.90
C LEU A 7 23.31 35.70 2.79
N ILE A 8 23.21 35.85 4.11
CA ILE A 8 23.04 34.72 5.04
C ILE A 8 21.55 34.53 5.48
N ALA A 9 20.70 35.51 5.20
CA ALA A 9 19.29 35.47 5.63
C ALA A 9 18.33 34.80 4.64
N LEU A 10 18.82 34.21 3.52
CA LEU A 10 17.98 33.60 2.49
C LEU A 10 18.00 32.06 2.49
N LEU A 11 18.49 31.45 3.56
CA LEU A 11 18.74 29.99 3.58
C LEU A 11 17.92 29.23 4.63
N VAL A 12 16.86 29.80 5.18
CA VAL A 12 16.02 29.07 6.14
C VAL A 12 14.56 29.46 5.94
N LEU A 13 13.97 28.99 4.87
CA LEU A 13 12.53 28.72 4.72
C LEU A 13 12.40 27.70 3.60
N ILE A 14 12.96 26.51 3.82
CA ILE A 14 12.40 25.32 3.15
C ILE A 14 11.13 25.03 3.95
N PRO A 15 9.93 25.27 3.43
CA PRO A 15 8.76 24.64 4.04
C PRO A 15 9.08 23.16 4.07
N ALA A 16 8.92 22.52 5.23
CA ALA A 16 8.84 21.08 5.29
C ALA A 16 7.67 20.74 4.37
N LEU A 17 7.96 20.30 3.16
CA LEU A 17 7.02 19.60 2.32
C LEU A 17 6.77 18.31 3.09
N HIS A 18 5.69 18.29 3.86
CA HIS A 18 5.14 17.04 4.35
C HIS A 18 4.82 16.26 3.08
N GLY A 19 5.53 15.18 2.85
CA GLY A 19 5.25 14.28 1.75
C GLY A 19 3.82 13.81 1.96
N GLN A 20 2.91 14.26 1.10
CA GLN A 20 1.55 13.77 1.14
C GLN A 20 1.63 12.32 0.69
N GLU A 21 1.11 11.40 1.50
CA GLU A 21 1.06 9.98 1.15
C GLU A 21 0.50 9.74 -0.25
N ALA A 22 1.05 8.75 -0.93
CA ALA A 22 0.48 8.27 -2.16
C ALA A 22 -0.91 7.68 -1.87
N PRO A 23 -1.94 7.98 -2.69
CA PRO A 23 -3.30 7.56 -2.42
C PRO A 23 -3.57 6.07 -2.70
N TYR A 24 -2.55 5.32 -3.06
CA TYR A 24 -2.64 3.96 -3.57
C TYR A 24 -2.99 2.93 -2.48
N PHE A 25 -3.62 1.83 -2.89
CA PHE A 25 -3.88 0.67 -2.04
C PHE A 25 -3.06 -0.56 -2.43
N VAL A 26 -2.63 -0.63 -3.69
CA VAL A 26 -1.90 -1.78 -4.24
C VAL A 26 -0.55 -1.38 -4.80
N THR A 27 -0.48 -0.20 -5.38
CA THR A 27 0.76 0.32 -5.97
C THR A 27 1.61 0.98 -4.89
N TYR A 28 2.87 0.65 -4.85
CA TYR A 28 3.87 1.35 -4.03
C TYR A 28 4.66 2.34 -4.87
N ASP A 29 5.09 3.42 -4.23
CA ASP A 29 6.03 4.36 -4.83
C ASP A 29 7.35 4.40 -4.04
N HIS A 30 8.18 5.41 -4.26
CA HIS A 30 9.50 5.53 -3.62
C HIS A 30 9.48 6.27 -2.27
N HIS A 31 8.33 6.74 -1.82
CA HIS A 31 8.19 7.33 -0.50
C HIS A 31 8.15 6.20 0.54
N LEU A 32 8.88 6.40 1.61
CA LEU A 32 8.99 5.50 2.75
C LEU A 32 8.61 6.28 4.00
N GLU A 33 8.16 5.58 5.03
CA GLU A 33 7.86 6.18 6.32
C GLU A 33 9.09 6.93 6.90
N GLU A 34 8.87 8.06 7.53
CA GLU A 34 9.92 8.89 8.11
C GLU A 34 10.65 8.17 9.25
N PRO A 35 11.98 8.33 9.37
CA PRO A 35 12.77 7.62 10.40
C PRO A 35 12.25 7.88 11.81
N GLY A 36 11.89 6.79 12.49
CA GLY A 36 11.41 6.81 13.87
C GLY A 36 9.93 7.12 14.04
N ASN A 37 9.17 7.33 12.97
CA ASN A 37 7.73 7.41 12.99
C ASN A 37 7.12 5.99 12.93
N LEU A 38 5.90 5.88 13.40
CA LEU A 38 5.06 4.69 13.27
C LEU A 38 3.72 5.13 12.71
N GLU A 39 3.36 4.62 11.55
CA GLU A 39 1.99 4.71 11.06
C GLU A 39 1.21 3.45 11.48
N VAL A 40 -0.03 3.64 11.86
CA VAL A 40 -0.99 2.57 12.10
C VAL A 40 -2.18 2.77 11.17
N GLU A 41 -2.32 1.86 10.21
CA GLU A 41 -3.47 1.86 9.33
C GLU A 41 -4.45 0.75 9.70
N THR A 42 -5.73 1.04 9.54
CA THR A 42 -6.79 0.04 9.48
C THR A 42 -7.53 0.20 8.17
N SER A 43 -7.57 -0.86 7.41
CA SER A 43 -8.19 -0.84 6.10
C SER A 43 -9.16 -2.02 5.92
N THR A 44 -10.04 -1.90 4.94
CA THR A 44 -10.91 -3.00 4.55
C THR A 44 -11.21 -2.96 3.06
N THR A 45 -11.21 -4.13 2.44
CA THR A 45 -11.73 -4.34 1.10
C THR A 45 -13.10 -5.01 1.19
N MET A 46 -14.10 -4.39 0.56
CA MET A 46 -15.44 -4.93 0.41
C MET A 46 -15.56 -5.51 -1.00
N GLY A 47 -15.67 -6.83 -1.12
CA GLY A 47 -15.85 -7.50 -2.40
C GLY A 47 -17.32 -7.69 -2.73
N ILE A 48 -17.70 -7.24 -3.93
CA ILE A 48 -19.03 -7.48 -4.54
C ILE A 48 -18.78 -8.45 -5.69
N PRO A 49 -18.87 -9.76 -5.42
CA PRO A 49 -18.58 -10.77 -6.42
C PRO A 49 -19.71 -10.93 -7.43
N ARG A 50 -19.46 -11.75 -8.46
CA ARG A 50 -20.45 -12.11 -9.46
C ARG A 50 -21.54 -13.05 -8.90
N ASP A 51 -22.56 -13.30 -9.70
CA ASP A 51 -23.70 -14.14 -9.35
C ASP A 51 -23.29 -15.49 -8.73
N GLY A 52 -23.93 -15.82 -7.60
CA GLY A 52 -23.71 -17.06 -6.88
C GLY A 52 -22.60 -17.03 -5.81
N GLN A 53 -21.77 -16.01 -5.81
CA GLN A 53 -20.75 -15.81 -4.78
C GLN A 53 -21.25 -14.84 -3.69
N ARG A 54 -20.65 -14.91 -2.50
CA ARG A 54 -21.08 -14.14 -1.34
C ARG A 54 -20.26 -12.87 -1.18
N PHE A 55 -20.94 -11.77 -0.86
CA PHE A 55 -20.29 -10.54 -0.41
C PHE A 55 -19.32 -10.81 0.74
N TYR A 56 -18.17 -10.17 0.73
CA TYR A 56 -17.17 -10.32 1.75
C TYR A 56 -16.52 -8.98 2.17
N LEU A 57 -15.96 -9.00 3.36
CA LEU A 57 -15.11 -7.98 3.94
C LEU A 57 -13.76 -8.59 4.26
N ALA A 58 -12.69 -7.93 3.87
CA ALA A 58 -11.33 -8.32 4.17
C ALA A 58 -10.61 -7.16 4.88
N PRO A 59 -10.78 -7.05 6.21
CA PRO A 59 -10.10 -6.05 7.02
C PRO A 59 -8.65 -6.44 7.28
N TYR A 60 -7.78 -5.43 7.40
CA TYR A 60 -6.44 -5.59 7.96
C TYR A 60 -6.07 -4.42 8.87
N ALA A 61 -5.11 -4.68 9.74
CA ALA A 61 -4.38 -3.67 10.49
C ALA A 61 -2.92 -3.73 10.09
N GLU A 62 -2.33 -2.59 9.81
CA GLU A 62 -0.97 -2.40 9.37
C GLU A 62 -0.22 -1.53 10.37
N PHE A 63 1.03 -1.86 10.60
CA PHE A 63 1.97 -1.13 11.45
C PHE A 63 3.23 -0.87 10.64
N GLU A 64 3.35 0.32 10.08
CA GLU A 64 4.49 0.74 9.29
C GLU A 64 5.47 1.55 10.15
N TYR A 65 6.74 1.13 10.21
CA TYR A 65 7.77 1.81 10.98
C TYR A 65 8.95 2.24 10.12
N GLY A 66 9.25 3.53 10.12
CA GLY A 66 10.43 4.09 9.50
C GLY A 66 11.69 3.74 10.28
N VAL A 67 12.45 2.75 9.81
CA VAL A 67 13.70 2.30 10.46
C VAL A 67 14.83 3.28 10.16
N THR A 68 14.96 3.69 8.91
CA THR A 68 15.90 4.73 8.46
C THR A 68 15.28 5.49 7.28
N GLY A 69 15.87 6.60 6.84
CA GLY A 69 15.40 7.31 5.64
C GLY A 69 15.47 6.50 4.31
N ARG A 70 15.85 5.23 4.38
CA ARG A 70 15.94 4.31 3.22
C ARG A 70 15.41 2.92 3.48
N TRP A 71 14.82 2.69 4.64
CA TRP A 71 14.29 1.40 5.04
C TRP A 71 13.06 1.57 5.92
N THR A 72 11.97 0.93 5.52
CA THR A 72 10.72 0.81 6.26
C THR A 72 10.40 -0.66 6.46
N SER A 73 9.87 -1.00 7.62
CA SER A 73 9.35 -2.34 7.94
C SER A 73 7.89 -2.26 8.33
N GLU A 74 7.09 -3.20 7.86
CA GLU A 74 5.66 -3.24 8.06
C GLU A 74 5.20 -4.61 8.55
N LEU A 75 4.17 -4.60 9.39
CA LEU A 75 3.51 -5.80 9.87
C LEU A 75 2.01 -5.67 9.63
N TYR A 76 1.44 -6.63 8.91
CA TYR A 76 0.02 -6.74 8.66
C TYR A 76 -0.62 -7.85 9.47
N LEU A 77 -1.83 -7.61 9.97
CA LEU A 77 -2.70 -8.60 10.59
C LEU A 77 -4.03 -8.59 9.82
N GLU A 78 -4.42 -9.71 9.26
CA GLU A 78 -5.51 -9.80 8.30
C GLU A 78 -6.66 -10.70 8.75
N GLY A 79 -7.84 -10.37 8.26
CA GLY A 79 -9.05 -11.14 8.49
C GLY A 79 -9.96 -11.19 7.27
N GLN A 80 -10.88 -12.13 7.31
CA GLN A 80 -11.91 -12.33 6.29
C GLN A 80 -13.25 -12.55 6.96
N SER A 81 -14.28 -11.88 6.47
CA SER A 81 -15.67 -12.11 6.86
C SER A 81 -16.53 -12.24 5.60
N THR A 82 -17.28 -13.32 5.47
CA THR A 82 -18.11 -13.60 4.29
C THR A 82 -19.58 -13.69 4.70
N ALA A 83 -20.46 -13.04 3.95
CA ALA A 83 -21.89 -12.98 4.24
C ALA A 83 -22.53 -14.39 4.26
N GLY A 84 -23.21 -14.71 5.37
CA GLY A 84 -23.83 -16.02 5.56
C GLY A 84 -22.84 -17.17 5.78
N ASP A 85 -21.62 -16.85 6.17
CA ASP A 85 -20.55 -17.78 6.55
C ASP A 85 -19.94 -17.32 7.89
N SER A 86 -18.62 -17.33 8.04
CA SER A 86 -17.90 -16.99 9.25
C SER A 86 -16.96 -15.79 9.05
N ALA A 87 -16.47 -15.26 10.17
CA ALA A 87 -15.32 -14.37 10.21
C ALA A 87 -14.13 -15.16 10.77
N VAL A 88 -12.99 -15.06 10.09
CA VAL A 88 -11.76 -15.76 10.44
C VAL A 88 -10.56 -14.83 10.37
N PHE A 89 -9.53 -15.12 11.17
CA PHE A 89 -8.21 -14.54 10.99
C PHE A 89 -7.54 -15.24 9.81
N THR A 90 -7.07 -14.49 8.83
CA THR A 90 -6.47 -15.06 7.61
C THR A 90 -4.97 -15.17 7.68
N GLY A 91 -4.32 -14.31 8.45
CA GLY A 91 -2.88 -14.41 8.60
C GLY A 91 -2.19 -13.08 8.89
N TRP A 92 -0.90 -13.10 8.68
CA TRP A 92 -0.02 -11.96 8.87
C TRP A 92 1.00 -11.90 7.75
N ARG A 93 1.50 -10.68 7.49
CA ARG A 93 2.58 -10.42 6.55
C ARG A 93 3.63 -9.54 7.21
N PHE A 94 4.88 -9.77 6.86
CA PHE A 94 6.00 -8.95 7.30
C PHE A 94 6.77 -8.46 6.09
N GLU A 95 6.68 -7.17 5.85
CA GLU A 95 7.20 -6.47 4.69
C GLU A 95 8.42 -5.64 5.04
N ASN A 96 9.33 -5.50 4.09
CA ASN A 96 10.46 -4.58 4.16
C ASN A 96 10.66 -3.89 2.82
N ARG A 97 10.70 -2.56 2.83
CA ARG A 97 11.01 -1.74 1.67
C ARG A 97 12.37 -1.06 1.84
N PHE A 98 13.19 -1.15 0.85
CA PHE A 98 14.52 -0.55 0.85
C PHE A 98 14.75 0.30 -0.39
N ARG A 99 15.03 1.59 -0.17
CA ARG A 99 15.38 2.57 -1.20
C ARG A 99 16.91 2.69 -1.32
N PRO A 100 17.55 2.19 -2.39
CA PRO A 100 19.01 2.24 -2.53
C PRO A 100 19.55 3.66 -2.74
N LEU A 101 18.75 4.56 -3.31
CA LEU A 101 19.17 5.94 -3.60
C LEU A 101 18.94 6.86 -2.41
N ALA A 102 19.97 7.66 -2.07
CA ALA A 102 19.93 8.56 -0.92
C ALA A 102 19.14 9.86 -1.17
N ARG A 103 18.79 10.15 -2.41
CA ARG A 103 18.01 11.31 -2.85
C ARG A 103 17.15 10.93 -4.04
N GLU A 104 16.17 11.72 -4.36
CA GLU A 104 15.32 11.52 -5.53
C GLU A 104 16.04 11.80 -6.84
N TYR A 105 15.70 10.98 -7.84
CA TYR A 105 16.13 11.08 -9.22
C TYR A 105 14.91 11.01 -10.15
N TRP A 106 15.17 11.03 -11.44
CA TRP A 106 14.10 10.83 -12.45
C TRP A 106 13.37 9.50 -12.29
N ILE A 107 14.09 8.44 -11.94
CA ILE A 107 13.52 7.12 -11.59
C ILE A 107 14.10 6.73 -10.23
N ASN A 108 13.22 6.36 -9.31
CA ASN A 108 13.56 6.00 -7.94
C ASN A 108 13.19 4.55 -7.69
N PRO A 109 14.16 3.62 -7.75
CA PRO A 109 13.92 2.23 -7.44
C PRO A 109 13.73 2.01 -5.93
N VAL A 110 12.79 1.12 -5.57
CA VAL A 110 12.68 0.54 -4.24
C VAL A 110 12.63 -0.98 -4.40
N LEU A 111 13.36 -1.67 -3.55
CA LEU A 111 13.33 -3.12 -3.42
C LEU A 111 12.38 -3.47 -2.28
N TYR A 112 11.48 -4.38 -2.56
CA TYR A 112 10.48 -4.86 -1.64
C TYR A 112 10.64 -6.36 -1.44
N VAL A 113 10.53 -6.80 -0.21
CA VAL A 113 10.44 -8.21 0.15
C VAL A 113 9.44 -8.39 1.28
N GLU A 114 8.53 -9.32 1.11
CA GLU A 114 7.52 -9.69 2.08
C GLU A 114 7.58 -11.20 2.34
N TYR A 115 7.35 -11.57 3.58
CA TYR A 115 7.09 -12.95 4.00
C TYR A 115 5.69 -13.04 4.58
N GLU A 116 4.93 -13.97 4.08
CA GLU A 116 3.52 -14.16 4.39
C GLU A 116 3.28 -15.48 5.09
N GLY A 117 2.44 -15.44 6.13
CA GLY A 117 1.86 -16.61 6.77
C GLY A 117 0.36 -16.49 6.72
N ILE A 118 -0.23 -16.93 5.62
CA ILE A 118 -1.65 -16.76 5.33
C ILE A 118 -2.37 -18.11 5.17
N ASN A 119 -3.69 -18.10 5.24
CA ASN A 119 -4.51 -19.25 4.91
C ASN A 119 -5.37 -18.98 3.67
N GLU A 120 -5.91 -20.06 3.10
CA GLU A 120 -6.66 -20.01 1.85
C GLU A 120 -8.00 -19.23 1.93
N ALA A 121 -8.41 -18.78 3.12
CA ALA A 121 -9.57 -17.90 3.26
C ALA A 121 -9.26 -16.44 2.87
N SER A 122 -8.00 -16.05 2.77
CA SER A 122 -7.62 -14.69 2.34
C SER A 122 -8.03 -14.47 0.88
N ARG A 123 -8.83 -13.42 0.65
CA ARG A 123 -9.32 -13.07 -0.70
C ARG A 123 -8.59 -11.88 -1.29
N ILE A 124 -7.89 -11.11 -0.47
CA ILE A 124 -7.16 -9.91 -0.93
C ILE A 124 -5.88 -10.31 -1.64
N GLN A 125 -5.16 -11.27 -1.10
CA GLN A 125 -3.83 -11.66 -1.58
C GLN A 125 -3.85 -12.17 -3.02
N LYS A 126 -4.91 -12.86 -3.38
CA LYS A 126 -5.03 -13.54 -4.67
C LYS A 126 -5.52 -12.65 -5.81
N GLU A 127 -5.70 -11.35 -5.59
CA GLU A 127 -6.23 -10.42 -6.61
C GLU A 127 -5.14 -9.79 -7.48
N VAL A 128 -3.90 -9.80 -7.03
CA VAL A 128 -2.80 -9.02 -7.64
C VAL A 128 -1.75 -9.89 -8.29
N VAL A 129 -1.65 -11.17 -7.90
CA VAL A 129 -0.57 -12.09 -8.35
C VAL A 129 -1.18 -13.38 -8.88
N GLY A 130 -0.50 -14.01 -9.83
CA GLY A 130 -0.86 -15.32 -10.36
C GLY A 130 -2.18 -15.36 -11.11
N ASN A 131 -2.84 -16.49 -11.00
CA ASN A 131 -4.18 -16.70 -11.55
C ASN A 131 -5.24 -16.35 -10.48
N ALA A 132 -6.44 -16.00 -10.93
CA ALA A 132 -7.53 -15.70 -10.03
C ALA A 132 -7.88 -16.91 -9.13
N PRO A 133 -8.17 -16.68 -7.85
CA PRO A 133 -8.45 -17.76 -6.90
C PRO A 133 -9.81 -18.40 -7.13
N ASP A 134 -9.92 -19.69 -6.82
CA ASP A 134 -11.22 -20.32 -6.56
C ASP A 134 -11.67 -19.99 -5.14
N ILE A 135 -12.69 -19.14 -5.02
CA ILE A 135 -13.21 -18.67 -3.72
C ILE A 135 -14.51 -19.38 -3.31
N GLY A 136 -14.76 -20.57 -3.82
CA GLY A 136 -15.99 -21.30 -3.58
C GLY A 136 -16.11 -21.92 -2.19
N GLU A 137 -15.02 -22.19 -1.50
CA GLU A 137 -15.00 -22.84 -0.21
C GLU A 137 -15.46 -21.91 0.94
N PRO A 138 -16.16 -22.48 1.97
CA PRO A 138 -16.46 -21.75 3.20
C PRO A 138 -15.18 -21.31 3.94
N ASN A 139 -15.22 -20.14 4.58
CA ASN A 139 -14.07 -19.62 5.35
C ASN A 139 -13.56 -20.61 6.40
N SER A 140 -14.47 -21.37 7.05
CA SER A 140 -14.11 -22.36 8.08
C SER A 140 -13.30 -23.54 7.55
N GLU A 141 -13.44 -23.88 6.28
CA GLU A 141 -12.68 -24.93 5.59
C GLU A 141 -11.38 -24.36 5.04
N ALA A 142 -11.47 -23.29 4.25
CA ALA A 142 -10.32 -22.61 3.65
C ALA A 142 -9.29 -22.14 4.69
N SER A 143 -9.72 -21.71 5.88
CA SER A 143 -8.83 -21.28 6.95
C SER A 143 -8.00 -22.41 7.58
N GLN A 144 -8.26 -23.67 7.28
CA GLN A 144 -7.47 -24.80 7.77
C GLN A 144 -6.23 -25.07 6.91
N THR A 145 -6.21 -24.59 5.69
CA THR A 145 -5.08 -24.71 4.78
C THR A 145 -4.21 -23.46 4.89
N HIS A 146 -2.97 -23.65 5.35
CA HIS A 146 -2.02 -22.56 5.54
C HIS A 146 -0.92 -22.58 4.47
N ALA A 147 -0.58 -21.41 3.99
CA ALA A 147 0.52 -21.19 3.08
C ALA A 147 1.58 -20.25 3.71
N HIS A 148 2.83 -20.47 3.32
CA HIS A 148 3.91 -19.54 3.55
C HIS A 148 4.43 -19.09 2.20
N GLU A 149 4.49 -17.79 1.98
CA GLU A 149 4.82 -17.20 0.70
C GLU A 149 5.92 -16.15 0.86
N ILE A 150 6.68 -15.95 -0.17
CA ILE A 150 7.62 -14.84 -0.29
C ILE A 150 7.22 -14.05 -1.52
N GLU A 151 6.87 -12.80 -1.32
CA GLU A 151 6.66 -11.84 -2.39
C GLU A 151 7.84 -10.89 -2.49
N THR A 152 8.21 -10.55 -3.72
CA THR A 152 9.22 -9.54 -4.03
C THR A 152 8.67 -8.58 -5.07
N LYS A 153 8.92 -7.27 -4.88
CA LYS A 153 8.57 -6.25 -5.87
C LYS A 153 9.81 -5.44 -6.25
N LEU A 154 9.92 -5.16 -7.52
CA LEU A 154 10.73 -4.04 -8.01
C LEU A 154 9.79 -2.88 -8.25
N ILE A 155 9.90 -1.85 -7.42
CA ILE A 155 9.11 -0.64 -7.50
C ILE A 155 9.96 0.41 -8.22
N LEU A 156 9.41 1.01 -9.26
CA LEU A 156 10.01 2.14 -9.97
C LEU A 156 9.02 3.30 -9.93
N SER A 157 9.46 4.46 -9.48
CA SER A 157 8.57 5.62 -9.48
C SER A 157 9.27 6.94 -9.73
N SER A 158 8.47 7.93 -10.13
CA SER A 158 8.90 9.27 -10.47
C SER A 158 7.90 10.29 -9.99
N THR A 159 8.38 11.42 -9.47
CA THR A 159 7.54 12.59 -9.23
C THR A 159 7.95 13.71 -10.18
N VAL A 160 7.07 14.06 -11.11
CA VAL A 160 7.33 15.06 -12.15
C VAL A 160 6.18 16.05 -12.24
N ARG A 161 6.45 17.33 -11.95
CA ARG A 161 5.43 18.41 -11.97
C ARG A 161 4.18 18.03 -11.17
N ASP A 162 4.40 17.55 -9.94
CA ASP A 162 3.37 17.10 -8.99
C ASP A 162 2.59 15.84 -9.41
N TRP A 163 2.96 15.21 -10.52
CA TRP A 163 2.46 13.89 -10.88
C TRP A 163 3.40 12.82 -10.30
N ASN A 164 2.86 11.93 -9.48
CA ASN A 164 3.50 10.69 -9.10
C ASN A 164 3.11 9.62 -10.11
N ILE A 165 4.09 8.90 -10.62
CA ILE A 165 3.91 7.75 -11.52
C ILE A 165 4.71 6.61 -10.90
N ALA A 166 4.07 5.47 -10.68
CA ALA A 166 4.69 4.30 -10.06
C ALA A 166 4.37 3.03 -10.84
N GLU A 167 5.34 2.14 -10.92
CA GLU A 167 5.27 0.83 -11.57
C GLU A 167 5.84 -0.22 -10.62
N ASN A 168 5.08 -1.26 -10.34
CA ASN A 168 5.50 -2.38 -9.50
C ASN A 168 5.50 -3.67 -10.33
N PHE A 169 6.62 -4.36 -10.36
CA PHE A 169 6.76 -5.69 -10.92
C PHE A 169 6.82 -6.68 -9.78
N ILE A 170 5.86 -7.60 -9.73
CA ILE A 170 5.60 -8.47 -8.59
C ILE A 170 5.97 -9.89 -8.97
N VAL A 171 6.67 -10.58 -8.07
CA VAL A 171 6.99 -12.00 -8.18
C VAL A 171 6.76 -12.63 -6.82
N GLU A 172 5.93 -13.67 -6.80
CA GLU A 172 5.61 -14.43 -5.60
C GLU A 172 6.00 -15.90 -5.72
N LYS A 173 6.34 -16.51 -4.60
CA LYS A 173 6.66 -17.93 -4.47
C LYS A 173 5.99 -18.51 -3.24
N ASN A 174 5.06 -19.42 -3.48
CA ASN A 174 4.53 -20.28 -2.43
C ASN A 174 5.60 -21.29 -1.98
N LEU A 175 5.93 -21.29 -0.69
CA LEU A 175 6.92 -22.17 -0.08
C LEU A 175 6.30 -23.47 0.46
N SER A 176 5.00 -23.47 0.72
CA SER A 176 4.26 -24.62 1.26
C SER A 176 3.85 -25.59 0.18
N HIS A 177 3.66 -25.11 -1.04
CA HIS A 177 3.20 -25.91 -2.17
C HIS A 177 4.19 -25.90 -3.34
N ASN A 178 4.22 -27.00 -4.09
CA ASN A 178 5.08 -27.07 -5.27
C ASN A 178 4.43 -26.39 -6.47
N GLU A 179 4.28 -25.07 -6.38
CA GLU A 179 3.77 -24.20 -7.42
C GLU A 179 4.89 -23.50 -8.17
N GLY A 180 4.57 -22.90 -9.33
CA GLY A 180 5.50 -22.06 -10.08
C GLY A 180 5.81 -20.76 -9.33
N LEU A 181 6.66 -19.91 -9.91
CA LEU A 181 6.69 -18.50 -9.56
C LEU A 181 5.44 -17.86 -10.15
N GLU A 182 4.79 -17.02 -9.40
CA GLU A 182 3.65 -16.23 -9.81
C GLU A 182 4.07 -14.79 -10.10
N PHE A 183 3.37 -14.16 -11.02
CA PHE A 183 3.71 -12.83 -11.49
C PHE A 183 2.51 -11.91 -11.42
N GLY A 184 2.79 -10.65 -11.10
CA GLY A 184 1.80 -9.60 -11.06
C GLY A 184 2.39 -8.23 -11.41
N TYR A 185 1.51 -7.27 -11.55
CA TYR A 185 1.91 -5.88 -11.75
C TYR A 185 0.93 -4.92 -11.06
N ALA A 186 1.44 -3.73 -10.68
CA ALA A 186 0.61 -2.61 -10.31
C ALA A 186 1.20 -1.32 -10.88
N LEU A 187 0.34 -0.50 -11.47
CA LEU A 187 0.67 0.79 -12.07
C LEU A 187 -0.17 1.85 -11.39
N GLY A 188 0.46 2.94 -10.93
CA GLY A 188 -0.23 4.04 -10.28
C GLY A 188 0.11 5.38 -10.91
N VAL A 189 -0.88 6.26 -10.96
CA VAL A 189 -0.69 7.67 -11.30
C VAL A 189 -1.52 8.53 -10.34
N SER A 190 -0.89 9.53 -9.73
CA SER A 190 -1.61 10.42 -8.80
C SER A 190 -1.05 11.83 -8.80
N ARG A 191 -1.81 12.75 -8.23
CA ARG A 191 -1.37 14.11 -7.95
C ARG A 191 -2.21 14.77 -6.89
N PRO A 192 -1.66 15.73 -6.10
CA PRO A 192 -2.44 16.59 -5.24
C PRO A 192 -3.41 17.48 -6.07
N LEU A 193 -4.59 17.76 -5.54
CA LEU A 193 -5.58 18.66 -6.19
C LEU A 193 -5.14 20.11 -6.18
N ALA A 194 -4.23 20.49 -5.28
CA ALA A 194 -3.55 21.77 -5.30
C ALA A 194 -2.14 21.64 -4.74
N THR A 195 -1.20 22.39 -5.31
CA THR A 195 0.23 22.40 -4.95
C THR A 195 0.64 23.58 -4.07
N LEU A 196 -0.28 24.52 -3.86
CA LEU A 196 -0.09 25.68 -2.98
C LEU A 196 -1.10 25.61 -1.84
N ALA A 197 -0.60 25.67 -0.61
CA ALA A 197 -1.44 25.74 0.56
C ALA A 197 -2.25 27.05 0.57
N SER A 198 -3.53 26.97 0.88
CA SER A 198 -4.34 28.13 1.18
C SER A 198 -3.86 28.76 2.52
N GLY A 199 -3.88 30.08 2.62
CA GLY A 199 -3.44 30.78 3.84
C GLY A 199 -4.30 30.49 5.08
N ASP A 200 -5.45 29.86 4.91
CA ASP A 200 -6.40 29.54 5.97
C ASP A 200 -6.35 28.03 6.31
N LYS A 201 -6.38 27.71 7.59
CA LYS A 201 -6.51 26.31 8.05
C LYS A 201 -7.89 25.76 7.69
N CYS A 202 -7.94 24.94 6.69
CA CYS A 202 -9.16 24.37 6.14
C CYS A 202 -9.02 22.85 6.00
N ARG A 203 -9.96 22.09 6.58
CA ARG A 203 -9.94 20.61 6.50
C ARG A 203 -10.34 20.07 5.11
N PHE A 204 -11.18 20.80 4.38
CA PHE A 204 -11.69 20.43 3.07
C PHE A 204 -11.08 21.27 1.94
N CYS A 205 -9.88 21.79 2.13
CA CYS A 205 -9.17 22.49 1.08
C CYS A 205 -8.55 21.50 0.09
N ARG A 206 -8.38 21.95 -1.16
CA ARG A 206 -7.87 21.10 -2.26
C ARG A 206 -6.49 20.53 -1.99
N GLU A 207 -5.65 21.27 -1.29
CA GLU A 207 -4.31 20.84 -0.88
C GLU A 207 -4.28 19.62 0.04
N ASN A 208 -5.42 19.30 0.69
CA ASN A 208 -5.55 18.14 1.56
C ASN A 208 -6.01 16.88 0.81
N PHE A 209 -6.19 16.96 -0.50
CA PHE A 209 -6.61 15.83 -1.33
C PHE A 209 -5.56 15.49 -2.35
N ASN A 210 -5.19 14.21 -2.39
CA ASN A 210 -4.46 13.60 -3.49
C ASN A 210 -5.37 12.60 -4.21
N VAL A 211 -5.40 12.65 -5.53
CA VAL A 211 -6.25 11.79 -6.35
C VAL A 211 -5.44 11.10 -7.42
N GLY A 212 -5.89 9.92 -7.81
CA GLY A 212 -5.19 9.14 -8.83
C GLY A 212 -6.00 7.97 -9.34
N ALA A 213 -5.29 7.05 -9.95
CA ALA A 213 -5.82 5.77 -10.38
C ALA A 213 -4.72 4.71 -10.32
N GLU A 214 -5.12 3.47 -10.07
CA GLU A 214 -4.30 2.28 -10.16
C GLU A 214 -4.83 1.36 -11.25
N LEU A 215 -3.93 0.64 -11.90
CA LEU A 215 -4.22 -0.50 -12.76
C LEU A 215 -3.34 -1.65 -12.31
N TYR A 216 -3.93 -2.76 -11.87
CA TYR A 216 -3.19 -3.88 -11.33
C TYR A 216 -3.86 -5.21 -11.66
N GLY A 217 -3.08 -6.29 -11.54
CA GLY A 217 -3.56 -7.65 -11.75
C GLY A 217 -2.46 -8.68 -11.91
N GLY A 218 -2.87 -9.94 -11.99
CA GLY A 218 -2.00 -11.08 -12.18
C GLY A 218 -1.53 -11.24 -13.63
N LEU A 219 -0.38 -11.90 -13.78
CA LEU A 219 0.20 -12.25 -15.08
C LEU A 219 0.39 -13.77 -15.22
N GLY A 220 -0.30 -14.56 -14.38
CA GLY A 220 -0.14 -15.99 -14.32
C GLY A 220 1.18 -16.42 -13.67
N SER A 221 1.70 -17.57 -14.05
CA SER A 221 2.87 -18.17 -13.41
C SER A 221 3.89 -18.67 -14.43
N THR A 222 5.03 -19.18 -13.94
CA THR A 222 6.02 -19.90 -14.79
C THR A 222 5.46 -21.11 -15.52
N ARG A 223 4.28 -21.61 -15.13
CA ARG A 223 3.58 -22.72 -15.78
C ARG A 223 2.60 -22.26 -16.85
N GLY A 224 2.17 -20.99 -16.79
CA GLY A 224 1.25 -20.36 -17.74
C GLY A 224 1.30 -18.85 -17.59
N PHE A 225 2.22 -18.19 -18.28
CA PHE A 225 2.36 -16.74 -18.26
C PHE A 225 1.39 -16.09 -19.26
N GLY A 226 0.64 -15.07 -18.82
CA GLY A 226 -0.26 -14.31 -19.68
C GLY A 226 -1.38 -13.63 -18.92
N LEU A 227 -2.31 -13.06 -19.66
CA LEU A 227 -3.49 -12.36 -19.12
C LEU A 227 -4.74 -13.26 -19.10
N HIS A 228 -4.57 -14.54 -19.35
CA HIS A 228 -5.67 -15.51 -19.35
C HIS A 228 -5.87 -16.06 -17.94
N ASP A 229 -7.10 -16.17 -17.50
CA ASP A 229 -7.48 -16.64 -16.16
C ASP A 229 -6.90 -15.80 -15.02
N THR A 230 -6.67 -14.50 -15.28
CA THR A 230 -6.13 -13.55 -14.32
C THR A 230 -7.10 -12.40 -14.03
N ALA A 231 -7.12 -11.93 -12.79
CA ALA A 231 -7.92 -10.80 -12.38
C ALA A 231 -7.18 -9.48 -12.67
N HIS A 232 -7.91 -8.50 -13.21
CA HIS A 232 -7.38 -7.15 -13.46
C HIS A 232 -8.38 -6.10 -13.01
N TYR A 233 -7.88 -5.01 -12.43
CA TYR A 233 -8.69 -3.95 -11.89
C TYR A 233 -8.20 -2.57 -12.31
N LEU A 234 -9.15 -1.68 -12.61
CA LEU A 234 -8.93 -0.24 -12.69
C LEU A 234 -9.56 0.41 -11.45
N ALA A 235 -8.76 1.11 -10.67
CA ALA A 235 -9.15 1.64 -9.37
C ALA A 235 -8.86 3.15 -9.28
N PRO A 236 -9.83 4.04 -9.46
CA PRO A 236 -9.70 5.42 -9.01
C PRO A 236 -9.39 5.46 -7.52
N VAL A 237 -8.46 6.31 -7.11
CA VAL A 237 -8.03 6.41 -5.70
C VAL A 237 -8.05 7.86 -5.24
N MET A 238 -8.31 8.04 -3.95
CA MET A 238 -8.28 9.33 -3.28
C MET A 238 -7.78 9.17 -1.85
N VAL A 239 -6.87 10.05 -1.43
CA VAL A 239 -6.56 10.27 -0.02
C VAL A 239 -6.99 11.66 0.39
N TRP A 240 -7.53 11.77 1.57
CA TRP A 240 -7.85 13.02 2.24
C TRP A 240 -7.04 13.12 3.54
N GLN A 241 -6.09 14.06 3.56
CA GLN A 241 -5.32 14.41 4.76
C GLN A 241 -6.21 15.26 5.67
N VAL A 242 -6.76 14.63 6.70
CA VAL A 242 -7.69 15.26 7.65
C VAL A 242 -6.95 16.19 8.62
N SER A 243 -5.74 15.80 8.99
CA SER A 243 -4.80 16.54 9.85
C SER A 243 -3.37 16.06 9.59
N ASP A 244 -2.38 16.67 10.24
CA ASP A 244 -0.98 16.28 10.13
C ASP A 244 -0.70 14.80 10.48
N ASN A 245 -1.62 14.17 11.22
CA ASN A 245 -1.45 12.78 11.69
C ASN A 245 -2.52 11.82 11.17
N VAL A 246 -3.54 12.29 10.46
CA VAL A 246 -4.70 11.46 10.10
C VAL A 246 -4.98 11.55 8.63
N SER A 247 -4.99 10.43 7.96
CA SER A 247 -5.45 10.31 6.58
C SER A 247 -6.63 9.33 6.43
N LEU A 248 -7.43 9.56 5.39
CA LEU A 248 -8.50 8.67 4.96
C LEU A 248 -8.27 8.34 3.48
N ARG A 249 -8.26 7.06 3.14
CA ARG A 249 -8.13 6.58 1.77
C ARG A 249 -9.43 5.93 1.29
N PHE A 250 -9.74 6.10 0.02
CA PHE A 250 -10.90 5.50 -0.62
C PHE A 250 -10.61 5.11 -2.06
N SER A 251 -11.04 3.92 -2.47
CA SER A 251 -10.92 3.44 -3.84
C SER A 251 -12.04 2.48 -4.22
N PRO A 252 -12.86 2.81 -5.24
CA PRO A 252 -13.69 1.84 -5.95
C PRO A 252 -12.86 1.21 -7.07
N ALA A 253 -12.55 -0.08 -6.98
CA ALA A 253 -11.89 -0.81 -8.05
C ALA A 253 -12.93 -1.53 -8.92
N ILE A 254 -12.78 -1.42 -10.23
CA ILE A 254 -13.67 -2.00 -11.24
C ILE A 254 -12.93 -3.17 -11.88
N GLY A 255 -13.51 -4.36 -11.82
CA GLY A 255 -12.98 -5.55 -12.47
C GLY A 255 -13.05 -5.47 -13.99
N LEU A 256 -11.94 -5.74 -14.65
CA LEU A 256 -11.80 -5.63 -16.10
C LEU A 256 -11.91 -6.98 -16.82
N THR A 257 -11.77 -8.09 -16.10
CA THR A 257 -11.81 -9.46 -16.65
C THR A 257 -12.97 -10.26 -16.06
N HIS A 258 -13.20 -11.43 -16.63
CA HIS A 258 -14.23 -12.35 -16.10
C HIS A 258 -13.85 -12.86 -14.70
N GLU A 259 -12.55 -13.05 -14.45
CA GLU A 259 -12.00 -13.55 -13.19
C GLU A 259 -11.98 -12.50 -12.08
N SER A 260 -12.11 -11.21 -12.45
CA SER A 260 -12.17 -10.14 -11.46
C SER A 260 -13.52 -10.08 -10.77
N ASN A 261 -13.55 -9.70 -9.49
CA ASN A 261 -14.78 -9.24 -8.86
C ASN A 261 -15.29 -7.99 -9.63
N PRO A 262 -16.58 -7.87 -9.92
CA PRO A 262 -17.12 -6.69 -10.62
C PRO A 262 -16.73 -5.37 -9.97
N VAL A 263 -16.80 -5.32 -8.65
CA VAL A 263 -16.46 -4.13 -7.86
C VAL A 263 -15.81 -4.53 -6.53
N LEU A 264 -14.72 -3.82 -6.20
CA LEU A 264 -14.14 -3.81 -4.87
C LEU A 264 -14.23 -2.38 -4.34
N LEU A 265 -14.66 -2.20 -3.09
CA LEU A 265 -14.62 -0.92 -2.41
C LEU A 265 -13.59 -0.98 -1.30
N ARG A 266 -12.61 -0.09 -1.32
CA ARG A 266 -11.54 -0.03 -0.34
C ARG A 266 -11.62 1.24 0.49
N PHE A 267 -11.46 1.09 1.79
CA PHE A 267 -11.39 2.17 2.76
C PHE A 267 -10.18 1.96 3.65
N GLY A 268 -9.40 3.01 3.83
CA GLY A 268 -8.28 3.06 4.76
C GLY A 268 -8.43 4.25 5.71
N TYR A 269 -8.01 4.05 6.94
CA TYR A 269 -7.81 5.09 7.94
C TYR A 269 -6.42 4.90 8.51
N SER A 270 -5.57 5.91 8.45
CA SER A 270 -4.25 5.88 9.06
C SER A 270 -4.07 6.95 10.13
N TYR A 271 -3.22 6.63 11.09
CA TYR A 271 -2.75 7.54 12.12
C TYR A 271 -1.24 7.43 12.29
N GLU A 272 -0.54 8.54 12.07
CA GLU A 272 0.91 8.63 12.20
C GLU A 272 1.33 9.11 13.59
N PHE A 273 2.23 8.36 14.24
CA PHE A 273 2.85 8.65 15.51
C PHE A 273 4.26 9.22 15.30
N HIS A 274 4.37 10.51 15.07
CA HIS A 274 5.66 11.19 14.88
C HIS A 274 6.62 10.97 16.06
N GLY A 275 7.87 10.61 15.76
CA GLY A 275 8.93 10.39 16.75
C GLY A 275 8.66 9.25 17.73
N PHE A 276 7.89 8.25 17.33
CA PHE A 276 7.52 7.07 18.12
C PHE A 276 8.76 6.35 18.68
N GLY A 277 9.76 6.08 17.84
CA GLY A 277 10.99 5.39 18.24
C GLY A 277 11.74 6.10 19.38
N GLY A 278 11.80 7.44 19.33
CA GLY A 278 12.40 8.24 20.40
C GLY A 278 11.61 8.20 21.71
N ARG A 279 10.27 8.08 21.65
CA ARG A 279 9.41 7.92 22.82
C ARG A 279 9.61 6.55 23.48
N VAL A 280 9.64 5.50 22.65
CA VAL A 280 9.90 4.14 23.11
C VAL A 280 11.29 4.01 23.74
N ALA A 281 12.33 4.55 23.10
CA ALA A 281 13.69 4.54 23.66
C ALA A 281 13.76 5.18 25.05
N LYS A 282 13.05 6.30 25.27
CA LYS A 282 12.99 6.97 26.58
C LYS A 282 12.32 6.11 27.64
N LEU A 283 11.27 5.33 27.30
CA LEU A 283 10.61 4.42 28.25
C LEU A 283 11.54 3.31 28.76
N PHE A 284 12.49 2.87 27.93
CA PHE A 284 13.47 1.85 28.26
C PHE A 284 14.83 2.42 28.73
N GLY A 285 14.90 3.72 29.07
CA GLY A 285 16.11 4.36 29.59
C GLY A 285 17.19 4.68 28.56
N GLY A 286 16.83 4.60 27.26
CA GLY A 286 17.71 5.03 26.17
C GLY A 286 17.83 6.56 26.13
N LYS A 287 19.03 7.05 25.73
CA LYS A 287 19.18 8.45 25.35
C LYS A 287 18.61 8.64 23.94
N PRO A 288 17.96 9.80 23.67
CA PRO A 288 17.46 10.13 22.34
C PRO A 288 18.57 10.23 21.31
#